data_3a34e37a8911f069eef54984d12f0d29
#
_entry.id   3a34e37a8911f069eef54984d12f0d29
#
_cell.length_a   1.000
_cell.length_b   1.000
_cell.length_c   1.000
_cell.angle_alpha   90.00
_cell.angle_beta   90.00
_cell.angle_gamma   90.00
#
_symmetry.space_group_name_H-M   'P 1'
#
loop_
_entity.id
_entity.type
_entity.pdbx_description
1 polymer ?
#
loop_
_entity_poly.entity_id
_entity_poly.type
_entity_poly.pdbx_seq_one_letter_code
_entity_poly.pdbx_strand_id
1 'polypeptide(L)'
;MLKELIFMIEKSKQIWTDAESVNQYVRAVKKFNSDGNFDKAVMEIYCETEYALYINSRLVGFGQYRTFDNRRVYDTYDVSDYIINGENEIKIDAYHQHTASFTYYPGRAGLAFALSAGDTLIVSDENTKIGILKSYESGETEKISPQIGYSYHFNASCDDADYTNPKVIDTHIPFEKRPVKKLVRGALQCGKIKTAGYIKRETSGSPAYMMQKDFMSFADVKEVFDGSKIKYNSGGVYFIIDLGREYAGNLYLDVECDSGTHFDIGFGEHLDDMRVRTYTGGRCFAVSYTSKDGRQQYTGCFKRFGARYLQVNITGMKGDVTVYKFGIIPTDYPTDKTARFESGNYLIDKIYKNSINTLRLCMHEHYEDCPWREQSLYAFDSLVQMLCGYYAFGEYKFARESLRLLADSQTSDGLLRICAPADFIFTIPSFSLCWVI
;
A
#
# COMPACT_ATOMS: atom_id res chain seq x y z
N MET A 1 -40.38 -13.95 -1.02
CA MET A 1 -39.88 -12.84 -1.84
C MET A 1 -38.65 -12.32 -1.17
N LEU A 2 -37.46 -12.77 -1.61
CA LEU A 2 -36.18 -12.17 -1.25
C LEU A 2 -36.21 -10.77 -1.90
N LYS A 3 -36.33 -9.70 -1.10
CA LYS A 3 -35.93 -8.38 -1.56
C LYS A 3 -34.48 -8.51 -1.96
N GLU A 4 -34.18 -8.37 -3.26
CA GLU A 4 -32.83 -8.15 -3.75
C GLU A 4 -32.26 -7.00 -2.92
N LEU A 5 -31.26 -7.30 -2.12
CA LEU A 5 -30.45 -6.30 -1.45
C LEU A 5 -29.68 -5.59 -2.56
N ILE A 6 -30.26 -4.55 -3.12
CA ILE A 6 -29.55 -3.64 -4.03
C ILE A 6 -28.48 -2.99 -3.16
N PHE A 7 -27.23 -3.31 -3.42
CA PHE A 7 -26.08 -2.68 -2.75
C PHE A 7 -26.12 -1.18 -3.07
N MET A 8 -25.80 -0.36 -2.08
CA MET A 8 -25.86 1.11 -2.26
C MET A 8 -24.94 1.57 -3.40
N ILE A 9 -23.79 0.93 -3.55
CA ILE A 9 -22.80 1.24 -4.58
C ILE A 9 -23.32 1.03 -6.01
N GLU A 10 -24.35 0.19 -6.22
CA GLU A 10 -24.98 0.01 -7.53
C GLU A 10 -25.70 1.29 -8.02
N LYS A 11 -25.99 2.23 -7.12
CA LYS A 11 -26.55 3.54 -7.45
C LYS A 11 -25.49 4.57 -7.85
N SER A 12 -24.21 4.26 -7.66
CA SER A 12 -23.10 5.12 -7.99
C SER A 12 -22.70 5.00 -9.46
N LYS A 13 -22.04 6.02 -9.99
CA LYS A 13 -21.36 5.98 -11.27
C LYS A 13 -19.88 5.75 -11.04
N GLN A 14 -19.27 4.89 -11.88
CA GLN A 14 -17.82 4.79 -11.92
C GLN A 14 -17.26 6.04 -12.61
N ILE A 15 -16.30 6.71 -11.99
CA ILE A 15 -15.78 8.00 -12.45
C ILE A 15 -14.26 7.97 -12.53
N TRP A 16 -13.70 8.77 -13.47
CA TRP A 16 -12.28 9.03 -13.57
C TRP A 16 -12.02 10.40 -14.24
N THR A 17 -10.75 10.77 -14.45
CA THR A 17 -10.38 11.97 -15.22
C THR A 17 -10.44 11.70 -16.72
N ASP A 18 -10.56 12.75 -17.55
CA ASP A 18 -10.50 12.61 -19.02
C ASP A 18 -9.10 12.22 -19.50
N ALA A 19 -8.04 12.75 -18.87
CA ALA A 19 -6.66 12.41 -19.19
C ALA A 19 -6.23 11.17 -18.41
N GLU A 20 -6.07 10.06 -19.11
CA GLU A 20 -5.54 8.81 -18.54
C GLU A 20 -4.03 8.71 -18.80
N SER A 21 -3.27 8.30 -17.80
CA SER A 21 -1.84 7.99 -17.92
C SER A 21 -1.49 6.74 -17.11
N VAL A 22 -0.36 6.14 -17.41
CA VAL A 22 0.19 5.08 -16.55
C VAL A 22 0.55 5.64 -15.18
N ASN A 23 0.52 4.80 -14.15
CA ASN A 23 0.94 5.19 -12.80
C ASN A 23 0.29 6.51 -12.33
N GLN A 24 -1.04 6.60 -12.51
CA GLN A 24 -1.77 7.85 -12.31
C GLN A 24 -2.36 7.96 -10.91
N TYR A 25 -2.23 9.13 -10.32
CA TYR A 25 -2.83 9.48 -9.04
C TYR A 25 -3.86 10.58 -9.22
N VAL A 26 -5.06 10.39 -8.66
CA VAL A 26 -6.16 11.36 -8.72
C VAL A 26 -6.76 11.56 -7.35
N ARG A 27 -7.42 12.70 -7.14
CA ARG A 27 -8.23 13.00 -5.96
C ARG A 27 -9.66 13.28 -6.37
N ALA A 28 -10.61 12.54 -5.80
CA ALA A 28 -12.03 12.84 -5.89
C ALA A 28 -12.52 13.47 -4.59
N VAL A 29 -13.38 14.49 -4.72
CA VAL A 29 -13.96 15.23 -3.59
C VAL A 29 -15.47 15.36 -3.77
N LYS A 30 -16.24 15.08 -2.71
CA LYS A 30 -17.69 15.27 -2.66
C LYS A 30 -18.07 15.89 -1.32
N LYS A 31 -18.67 17.08 -1.34
CA LYS A 31 -19.23 17.72 -0.16
C LYS A 31 -20.71 17.37 0.00
N PHE A 32 -21.16 17.25 1.23
CA PHE A 32 -22.56 17.00 1.57
C PHE A 32 -22.88 17.58 2.95
N ASN A 33 -24.17 17.81 3.22
CA ASN A 33 -24.64 18.20 4.54
C ASN A 33 -25.31 17.01 5.24
N SER A 34 -25.13 16.91 6.55
CA SER A 34 -25.79 15.96 7.43
C SER A 34 -26.43 16.71 8.59
N ASP A 35 -27.61 16.29 9.02
CA ASP A 35 -28.25 16.78 10.25
C ASP A 35 -27.74 16.04 11.51
N GLY A 36 -26.87 15.04 11.32
CA GLY A 36 -26.32 14.21 12.40
C GLY A 36 -27.32 13.20 12.97
N ASN A 37 -28.51 13.07 12.38
CA ASN A 37 -29.56 12.19 12.86
C ASN A 37 -29.53 10.83 12.15
N PHE A 38 -28.64 9.95 12.58
CA PHE A 38 -28.53 8.58 12.10
C PHE A 38 -27.93 7.66 13.18
N ASP A 39 -28.40 6.43 13.24
CA ASP A 39 -27.85 5.41 14.13
C ASP A 39 -26.53 4.84 13.56
N LYS A 40 -26.44 4.77 12.24
CA LYS A 40 -25.28 4.22 11.55
C LYS A 40 -25.07 4.89 10.21
N ALA A 41 -23.80 5.16 9.89
CA ALA A 41 -23.39 5.58 8.57
C ALA A 41 -22.41 4.56 7.93
N VAL A 42 -22.70 4.20 6.68
CA VAL A 42 -21.93 3.17 5.98
C VAL A 42 -21.43 3.71 4.66
N MET A 43 -20.15 3.50 4.39
CA MET A 43 -19.47 3.80 3.14
C MET A 43 -19.16 2.51 2.39
N GLU A 44 -19.57 2.41 1.13
CA GLU A 44 -19.13 1.40 0.18
C GLU A 44 -18.25 2.06 -0.88
N ILE A 45 -17.09 1.46 -1.18
CA ILE A 45 -16.08 2.05 -2.09
C ILE A 45 -15.41 0.98 -2.94
N TYR A 46 -15.25 1.30 -4.21
CA TYR A 46 -14.48 0.55 -5.20
C TYR A 46 -13.46 1.49 -5.85
N CYS A 47 -12.26 0.99 -6.07
CA CYS A 47 -11.28 1.61 -6.96
C CYS A 47 -10.60 0.50 -7.75
N GLU A 48 -10.27 0.76 -9.00
CA GLU A 48 -9.71 -0.25 -9.89
C GLU A 48 -8.35 -0.78 -9.40
N THR A 49 -7.46 0.10 -8.89
CA THR A 49 -6.17 -0.36 -8.37
C THR A 49 -6.04 -0.17 -6.86
N GLU A 50 -5.98 1.07 -6.37
CA GLU A 50 -5.85 1.35 -4.93
C GLU A 50 -6.49 2.71 -4.57
N TYR A 51 -6.94 2.86 -3.33
CA TYR A 51 -7.48 4.11 -2.80
C TYR A 51 -7.06 4.37 -1.35
N ALA A 52 -7.10 5.64 -0.96
CA ALA A 52 -7.12 6.10 0.42
C ALA A 52 -8.34 6.98 0.63
N LEU A 53 -9.21 6.58 1.57
CA LEU A 53 -10.48 7.24 1.88
C LEU A 53 -10.33 8.13 3.11
N TYR A 54 -10.75 9.38 2.97
CA TYR A 54 -10.82 10.34 4.07
C TYR A 54 -12.24 10.91 4.18
N ILE A 55 -12.70 11.14 5.40
CA ILE A 55 -13.89 11.93 5.70
C ILE A 55 -13.49 13.02 6.70
N ASN A 56 -13.80 14.27 6.38
CA ASN A 56 -13.41 15.43 7.21
C ASN A 56 -11.91 15.44 7.54
N SER A 57 -11.07 15.17 6.54
CA SER A 57 -9.61 15.09 6.63
C SER A 57 -9.07 13.97 7.53
N ARG A 58 -9.92 13.10 8.08
CA ARG A 58 -9.53 11.94 8.88
C ARG A 58 -9.46 10.69 7.99
N LEU A 59 -8.33 9.98 7.99
CA LEU A 59 -8.18 8.73 7.24
C LEU A 59 -9.14 7.66 7.82
N VAL A 60 -10.06 7.19 6.98
CA VAL A 60 -11.00 6.10 7.27
C VAL A 60 -10.36 4.74 7.02
N GLY A 61 -9.73 4.62 5.85
CA GLY A 61 -9.09 3.38 5.42
C GLY A 61 -8.50 3.49 4.02
N PHE A 62 -7.91 2.40 3.57
CA PHE A 62 -7.34 2.27 2.23
C PHE A 62 -7.49 0.83 1.75
N GLY A 63 -7.37 0.58 0.50
CA GLY A 63 -7.52 -0.70 -0.19
C GLY A 63 -7.14 -0.49 -1.63
N GLN A 64 -7.26 -1.48 -2.35
CA GLN A 64 -8.35 -2.27 -2.92
C GLN A 64 -8.04 -3.77 -2.77
N TYR A 65 -9.07 -4.62 -2.85
CA TYR A 65 -8.91 -6.05 -3.12
C TYR A 65 -8.70 -6.26 -4.62
N ARG A 66 -7.50 -6.62 -5.00
CA ARG A 66 -7.13 -6.81 -6.40
C ARG A 66 -7.74 -8.08 -6.97
N THR A 67 -8.26 -8.00 -8.19
CA THR A 67 -8.87 -9.11 -8.92
C THR A 67 -8.69 -8.90 -10.42
N PHE A 68 -9.30 -9.76 -11.24
CA PHE A 68 -9.33 -9.58 -12.69
C PHE A 68 -10.34 -8.51 -13.10
N ASP A 69 -10.22 -7.98 -14.31
CA ASP A 69 -11.00 -6.87 -14.85
C ASP A 69 -12.50 -7.19 -15.06
N ASN A 70 -12.87 -8.46 -14.98
CA ASN A 70 -14.27 -8.93 -15.05
C ASN A 70 -15.01 -8.90 -13.71
N ARG A 71 -14.41 -8.36 -12.63
CA ARG A 71 -14.98 -8.27 -11.29
C ARG A 71 -14.72 -6.90 -10.67
N ARG A 72 -15.73 -6.33 -10.04
CA ARG A 72 -15.63 -5.08 -9.27
C ARG A 72 -15.88 -5.34 -7.80
N VAL A 73 -14.82 -5.55 -7.02
CA VAL A 73 -14.91 -5.86 -5.60
C VAL A 73 -14.88 -4.58 -4.78
N TYR A 74 -15.93 -4.32 -3.98
CA TYR A 74 -16.01 -3.13 -3.13
C TYR A 74 -15.74 -3.43 -1.66
N ASP A 75 -15.23 -2.42 -0.96
CA ASP A 75 -15.04 -2.39 0.49
C ASP A 75 -16.20 -1.69 1.19
N THR A 76 -16.43 -2.07 2.45
CA THR A 76 -17.45 -1.46 3.32
C THR A 76 -16.81 -0.93 4.59
N TYR A 77 -17.12 0.31 4.99
CA TYR A 77 -16.66 0.93 6.23
C TYR A 77 -17.85 1.45 7.04
N ASP A 78 -17.79 1.26 8.36
CA ASP A 78 -18.61 2.03 9.29
C ASP A 78 -17.91 3.41 9.44
N VAL A 79 -18.62 4.47 9.08
CA VAL A 79 -18.10 5.84 9.09
C VAL A 79 -18.86 6.75 10.02
N SER A 80 -19.64 6.19 10.94
CA SER A 80 -20.50 6.94 11.88
C SER A 80 -19.72 7.98 12.67
N ASP A 81 -18.54 7.63 13.18
CA ASP A 81 -17.68 8.51 13.97
C ASP A 81 -16.96 9.60 13.16
N TYR A 82 -17.07 9.57 11.83
CA TYR A 82 -16.40 10.50 10.93
C TYR A 82 -17.30 11.64 10.46
N ILE A 83 -18.63 11.45 10.52
CA ILE A 83 -19.61 12.42 10.04
C ILE A 83 -19.99 13.36 11.17
N ILE A 84 -20.07 14.65 10.86
CA ILE A 84 -20.47 15.70 11.80
C ILE A 84 -21.80 16.33 11.36
N ASN A 85 -22.49 16.99 12.27
CA ASN A 85 -23.62 17.84 11.92
C ASN A 85 -23.14 19.05 11.12
N GLY A 86 -23.79 19.36 9.99
CA GLY A 86 -23.40 20.38 9.05
C GLY A 86 -22.67 19.86 7.81
N GLU A 87 -21.77 20.68 7.27
CA GLU A 87 -20.99 20.35 6.06
C GLU A 87 -19.95 19.26 6.35
N ASN A 88 -19.92 18.25 5.50
CA ASN A 88 -18.96 17.15 5.51
C ASN A 88 -18.28 17.05 4.14
N GLU A 89 -17.08 16.50 4.13
CA GLU A 89 -16.31 16.25 2.90
C GLU A 89 -15.84 14.79 2.85
N ILE A 90 -16.20 14.10 1.75
CA ILE A 90 -15.56 12.85 1.32
C ILE A 90 -14.39 13.23 0.43
N LYS A 91 -13.19 12.73 0.73
CA LYS A 91 -11.99 12.86 -0.09
C LYS A 91 -11.41 11.48 -0.34
N ILE A 92 -11.17 11.15 -1.59
CA ILE A 92 -10.61 9.86 -2.00
C ILE A 92 -9.39 10.13 -2.88
N ASP A 93 -8.22 9.75 -2.40
CA ASP A 93 -7.02 9.65 -3.21
C ASP A 93 -7.03 8.28 -3.87
N ALA A 94 -6.98 8.21 -5.18
CA ALA A 94 -7.07 6.98 -5.95
C ALA A 94 -5.86 6.84 -6.88
N TYR A 95 -5.39 5.61 -7.00
CA TYR A 95 -4.26 5.23 -7.83
C TYR A 95 -4.69 4.24 -8.90
N HIS A 96 -4.20 4.46 -10.13
CA HIS A 96 -4.37 3.55 -11.26
C HIS A 96 -3.01 3.17 -11.85
N GLN A 97 -2.66 1.89 -11.78
CA GLN A 97 -1.37 1.39 -12.27
C GLN A 97 -1.30 1.34 -13.80
N HIS A 98 -2.40 0.98 -14.46
CA HIS A 98 -2.57 0.84 -15.91
C HIS A 98 -1.78 -0.29 -16.55
N THR A 99 -0.52 -0.50 -16.18
CA THR A 99 0.34 -1.55 -16.74
C THR A 99 0.35 -2.80 -15.88
N ALA A 100 0.33 -3.96 -16.51
CA ALA A 100 0.40 -5.26 -15.84
C ALA A 100 1.61 -5.40 -14.92
N SER A 101 1.40 -6.16 -13.84
CA SER A 101 2.47 -6.71 -13.01
C SER A 101 2.09 -8.12 -12.54
N PHE A 102 2.90 -8.76 -11.72
CA PHE A 102 2.57 -10.10 -11.20
C PHE A 102 1.57 -10.07 -10.04
N THR A 103 1.20 -8.87 -9.59
CA THR A 103 0.19 -8.63 -8.56
C THR A 103 -0.99 -7.82 -9.08
N TYR A 104 -1.05 -7.56 -10.40
CA TYR A 104 -2.06 -6.69 -10.98
C TYR A 104 -2.41 -7.05 -12.41
N TYR A 105 -3.70 -7.28 -12.65
CA TYR A 105 -4.29 -7.41 -13.97
C TYR A 105 -4.91 -6.06 -14.37
N PRO A 106 -4.54 -5.45 -15.51
CA PRO A 106 -5.00 -4.13 -15.87
C PRO A 106 -6.49 -4.10 -16.18
N GLY A 107 -7.23 -3.32 -15.42
CA GLY A 107 -8.61 -2.97 -15.69
C GLY A 107 -8.75 -1.54 -16.19
N ARG A 108 -9.98 -1.12 -16.41
CA ARG A 108 -10.31 0.24 -16.82
C ARG A 108 -10.28 1.18 -15.61
N ALA A 109 -9.51 2.26 -15.70
CA ALA A 109 -9.41 3.26 -14.64
C ALA A 109 -10.79 3.67 -14.10
N GLY A 110 -10.89 3.77 -12.77
CA GLY A 110 -12.16 4.20 -12.18
C GLY A 110 -12.26 3.99 -10.67
N LEU A 111 -13.09 4.81 -10.08
CA LEU A 111 -13.54 4.68 -8.70
C LEU A 111 -15.07 4.86 -8.63
N ALA A 112 -15.70 4.24 -7.65
CA ALA A 112 -17.10 4.40 -7.33
C ALA A 112 -17.31 4.36 -5.82
N PHE A 113 -18.24 5.13 -5.30
CA PHE A 113 -18.58 5.11 -3.90
C PHE A 113 -20.02 5.44 -3.61
N ALA A 114 -20.53 4.92 -2.50
CA ALA A 114 -21.83 5.27 -1.94
C ALA A 114 -21.72 5.37 -0.41
N LEU A 115 -22.23 6.45 0.15
CA LEU A 115 -22.34 6.68 1.59
C LEU A 115 -23.80 6.85 1.97
N SER A 116 -24.26 6.05 2.94
CA SER A 116 -25.59 6.16 3.56
C SER A 116 -25.46 6.61 5.01
N ALA A 117 -26.22 7.65 5.38
CA ALA A 117 -26.35 8.13 6.75
C ALA A 117 -27.82 8.50 6.99
N GLY A 118 -28.55 7.68 7.74
CA GLY A 118 -30.02 7.80 7.85
C GLY A 118 -30.70 7.70 6.49
N ASP A 119 -31.52 8.68 6.14
CA ASP A 119 -32.22 8.78 4.86
C ASP A 119 -31.37 9.39 3.75
N THR A 120 -30.17 9.87 4.08
CA THR A 120 -29.24 10.50 3.12
C THR A 120 -28.42 9.47 2.40
N LEU A 121 -28.39 9.52 1.06
CA LEU A 121 -27.52 8.72 0.20
C LEU A 121 -26.67 9.64 -0.67
N ILE A 122 -25.35 9.55 -0.51
CA ILE A 122 -24.35 10.29 -1.29
C ILE A 122 -23.60 9.29 -2.17
N VAL A 123 -23.53 9.54 -3.47
CA VAL A 123 -22.88 8.64 -4.44
C VAL A 123 -21.89 9.39 -5.31
N SER A 124 -20.93 8.65 -5.88
CA SER A 124 -20.13 9.17 -6.98
C SER A 124 -21.01 9.35 -8.23
N ASP A 125 -20.90 10.51 -8.84
CA ASP A 125 -21.68 10.93 -10.01
C ASP A 125 -20.92 12.00 -10.80
N GLU A 126 -21.56 12.58 -11.85
CA GLU A 126 -21.05 13.66 -12.68
C GLU A 126 -20.81 14.99 -11.92
N ASN A 127 -21.34 15.13 -10.70
CA ASN A 127 -21.14 16.32 -9.85
C ASN A 127 -20.01 16.13 -8.84
N THR A 128 -19.44 14.93 -8.73
CA THR A 128 -18.23 14.67 -7.94
C THR A 128 -17.08 15.44 -8.59
N LYS A 129 -16.28 16.14 -7.80
CA LYS A 129 -15.08 16.84 -8.31
C LYS A 129 -13.89 15.90 -8.31
N ILE A 130 -13.12 15.88 -9.40
CA ILE A 130 -11.94 15.05 -9.55
C ILE A 130 -10.79 15.83 -10.20
N GLY A 131 -9.58 15.52 -9.83
CA GLY A 131 -8.39 16.13 -10.41
C GLY A 131 -7.13 15.30 -10.18
N ILE A 132 -6.07 15.58 -10.96
CA ILE A 132 -4.78 14.93 -10.80
C ILE A 132 -4.16 15.31 -9.46
N LEU A 133 -3.74 14.31 -8.69
CA LEU A 133 -3.06 14.51 -7.40
C LEU A 133 -1.58 14.85 -7.65
N LYS A 134 -1.30 16.15 -7.77
CA LYS A 134 0.02 16.68 -8.19
C LYS A 134 1.15 16.37 -7.18
N SER A 135 0.80 16.05 -5.95
CA SER A 135 1.77 15.63 -4.93
C SER A 135 2.43 14.28 -5.23
N TYR A 136 1.82 13.44 -6.06
CA TYR A 136 2.44 12.23 -6.58
C TYR A 136 2.82 12.41 -8.05
N GLU A 137 4.00 11.96 -8.42
CA GLU A 137 4.43 11.91 -9.81
C GLU A 137 3.63 10.84 -10.56
N SER A 138 2.85 11.25 -11.56
CA SER A 138 2.15 10.36 -12.49
C SER A 138 2.98 10.17 -13.77
N GLY A 139 2.81 9.03 -14.43
CA GLY A 139 3.59 8.66 -15.60
C GLY A 139 4.57 7.52 -15.32
N GLU A 140 5.42 7.22 -16.29
CA GLU A 140 6.41 6.17 -16.12
C GLU A 140 7.51 6.59 -15.14
N THR A 141 7.47 5.98 -13.95
CA THR A 141 8.58 6.01 -12.98
C THR A 141 9.29 4.66 -12.96
N GLU A 142 10.36 4.53 -12.19
CA GLU A 142 10.99 3.23 -12.00
C GLU A 142 10.03 2.25 -11.29
N LYS A 143 10.19 0.95 -11.58
CA LYS A 143 9.44 -0.10 -10.90
C LYS A 143 10.18 -0.57 -9.64
N ILE A 144 9.45 -0.70 -8.54
CA ILE A 144 9.95 -1.41 -7.35
C ILE A 144 10.44 -2.79 -7.79
N SER A 145 9.58 -3.51 -8.51
CA SER A 145 9.92 -4.76 -9.19
C SER A 145 8.90 -5.01 -10.31
N PRO A 146 9.17 -5.92 -11.25
CA PRO A 146 8.17 -6.36 -12.23
C PRO A 146 6.90 -6.90 -11.57
N GLN A 147 7.03 -7.43 -10.36
CA GLN A 147 5.93 -8.02 -9.61
C GLN A 147 5.04 -6.97 -8.95
N ILE A 148 5.63 -5.97 -8.27
CA ILE A 148 4.91 -4.97 -7.47
C ILE A 148 4.43 -3.78 -8.34
N GLY A 149 5.15 -3.48 -9.43
CA GLY A 149 4.87 -2.32 -10.27
C GLY A 149 5.66 -1.07 -9.85
N TYR A 150 5.12 0.11 -10.13
CA TYR A 150 5.81 1.39 -10.00
C TYR A 150 6.14 1.78 -8.55
N SER A 151 7.28 2.43 -8.38
CA SER A 151 7.62 3.23 -7.21
C SER A 151 6.83 4.54 -7.19
N TYR A 152 6.98 5.35 -6.17
CA TYR A 152 6.40 6.68 -6.12
C TYR A 152 7.39 7.75 -5.66
N HIS A 153 7.16 8.97 -6.19
CA HIS A 153 7.80 10.19 -5.75
C HIS A 153 6.71 11.12 -5.21
N PHE A 154 6.82 11.50 -3.94
CA PHE A 154 5.85 12.38 -3.31
C PHE A 154 6.47 13.74 -3.02
N ASN A 155 5.79 14.81 -3.41
CA ASN A 155 6.18 16.20 -3.14
C ASN A 155 5.11 16.91 -2.32
N ALA A 156 5.40 17.12 -1.04
CA ALA A 156 4.48 17.78 -0.10
C ALA A 156 4.26 19.29 -0.38
N SER A 157 5.12 19.90 -1.22
CA SER A 157 5.00 21.31 -1.61
C SER A 157 4.05 21.54 -2.78
N CYS A 158 3.62 20.47 -3.47
CA CYS A 158 2.70 20.59 -4.58
C CYS A 158 1.27 20.78 -4.05
N ASP A 159 0.59 21.79 -4.55
CA ASP A 159 -0.83 21.96 -4.33
C ASP A 159 -1.61 20.88 -5.09
N ASP A 160 -2.69 20.44 -4.48
CA ASP A 160 -3.58 19.49 -5.11
C ASP A 160 -4.43 20.15 -6.20
N ALA A 161 -4.63 19.40 -7.23
CA ALA A 161 -5.59 19.36 -8.32
C ALA A 161 -6.40 20.62 -8.69
N ASP A 162 -6.33 20.94 -9.95
CA ASP A 162 -7.42 21.66 -10.63
C ASP A 162 -8.62 20.71 -10.77
N TYR A 163 -9.60 20.87 -9.92
CA TYR A 163 -10.79 20.01 -9.90
C TYR A 163 -11.73 20.31 -11.06
N THR A 164 -12.12 19.27 -11.79
CA THR A 164 -13.10 19.30 -12.88
C THR A 164 -14.25 18.34 -12.58
N ASN A 165 -15.26 18.32 -13.43
CA ASN A 165 -16.25 17.25 -13.44
C ASN A 165 -15.59 15.99 -13.99
N PRO A 166 -15.95 14.80 -13.48
CA PRO A 166 -15.37 13.56 -13.94
C PRO A 166 -15.93 13.11 -15.27
N LYS A 167 -15.15 12.27 -15.95
CA LYS A 167 -15.65 11.36 -16.98
C LYS A 167 -16.39 10.22 -16.28
N VAL A 168 -17.63 9.99 -16.65
CA VAL A 168 -18.39 8.80 -16.24
C VAL A 168 -17.95 7.62 -17.09
N ILE A 169 -17.62 6.51 -16.42
CA ILE A 169 -17.17 5.27 -17.03
C ILE A 169 -18.36 4.32 -17.07
N ASP A 170 -18.85 4.02 -18.25
CA ASP A 170 -19.92 3.03 -18.43
C ASP A 170 -19.35 1.61 -18.33
N THR A 171 -20.02 0.76 -17.57
CA THR A 171 -19.62 -0.63 -17.37
C THR A 171 -20.83 -1.48 -16.94
N HIS A 172 -20.87 -2.72 -17.44
CA HIS A 172 -21.91 -3.69 -17.10
C HIS A 172 -21.47 -4.73 -16.08
N ILE A 173 -20.24 -4.60 -15.54
CA ILE A 173 -19.71 -5.54 -14.56
C ILE A 173 -20.37 -5.23 -13.20
N PRO A 174 -21.07 -6.18 -12.57
CA PRO A 174 -21.70 -5.97 -11.27
C PRO A 174 -20.68 -5.80 -10.16
N PHE A 175 -21.09 -5.13 -9.08
CA PHE A 175 -20.27 -5.06 -7.88
C PHE A 175 -20.38 -6.34 -7.04
N GLU A 176 -19.27 -6.77 -6.49
CA GLU A 176 -19.17 -7.87 -5.54
C GLU A 176 -18.61 -7.35 -4.21
N LYS A 177 -19.15 -7.84 -3.11
CA LYS A 177 -18.57 -7.52 -1.78
C LYS A 177 -17.23 -8.21 -1.60
N ARG A 178 -16.25 -7.51 -0.99
CA ARG A 178 -14.94 -8.09 -0.63
C ARG A 178 -15.10 -9.49 0.00
N PRO A 179 -14.46 -10.52 -0.55
CA PRO A 179 -14.66 -11.89 -0.09
C PRO A 179 -13.84 -12.22 1.17
N VAL A 180 -12.78 -11.48 1.45
CA VAL A 180 -11.89 -11.66 2.62
C VAL A 180 -11.98 -10.47 3.56
N LYS A 181 -11.49 -10.62 4.80
CA LYS A 181 -11.42 -9.51 5.75
C LYS A 181 -10.50 -8.40 5.23
N LYS A 182 -10.79 -7.15 5.58
CA LYS A 182 -9.89 -6.02 5.31
C LYS A 182 -8.66 -6.10 6.21
N LEU A 183 -7.54 -5.60 5.72
CA LEU A 183 -6.32 -5.46 6.50
C LEU A 183 -6.55 -4.51 7.68
N VAL A 184 -5.91 -4.79 8.79
CA VAL A 184 -5.90 -3.93 9.97
C VAL A 184 -4.56 -3.23 10.10
N ARG A 185 -4.60 -1.98 10.55
CA ARG A 185 -3.39 -1.19 10.82
C ARG A 185 -2.94 -1.42 12.25
N GLY A 186 -1.68 -1.81 12.40
CA GLY A 186 -1.03 -1.95 13.69
C GLY A 186 -0.50 -0.62 14.24
N ALA A 187 0.19 -0.69 15.38
CA ALA A 187 0.91 0.44 15.94
C ALA A 187 2.17 0.74 15.13
N LEU A 188 2.53 2.03 14.99
CA LEU A 188 3.73 2.48 14.31
C LEU A 188 4.98 1.84 14.93
N GLN A 189 5.84 1.30 14.09
CA GLN A 189 7.13 0.69 14.42
C GLN A 189 8.26 1.60 13.94
N CYS A 190 8.90 2.32 14.88
CA CYS A 190 9.99 3.26 14.56
C CYS A 190 11.38 2.59 14.56
N GLY A 191 11.54 1.45 15.24
CA GLY A 191 12.83 0.78 15.37
C GLY A 191 13.88 1.59 16.13
N LYS A 192 15.15 1.28 15.84
CA LYS A 192 16.31 1.98 16.42
C LYS A 192 17.28 2.37 15.31
N ILE A 193 17.90 3.54 15.43
CA ILE A 193 18.97 3.94 14.51
C ILE A 193 20.15 3.00 14.74
N LYS A 194 20.52 2.25 13.70
CA LYS A 194 21.62 1.30 13.69
C LYS A 194 22.95 1.96 13.34
N THR A 195 22.90 2.87 12.37
CA THR A 195 24.06 3.62 11.88
C THR A 195 23.61 4.93 11.29
N ALA A 196 24.48 5.91 11.26
CA ALA A 196 24.30 7.20 10.63
C ALA A 196 25.62 7.72 10.05
N GLY A 197 25.55 8.77 9.25
CA GLY A 197 26.72 9.43 8.71
C GLY A 197 26.36 10.42 7.63
N TYR A 198 27.34 10.70 6.78
CA TYR A 198 27.23 11.71 5.72
C TYR A 198 27.26 11.03 4.36
N ILE A 199 26.59 11.62 3.39
CA ILE A 199 26.61 11.16 2.01
C ILE A 199 27.18 12.24 1.09
N LYS A 200 27.79 11.76 -0.01
CA LYS A 200 28.15 12.58 -1.15
C LYS A 200 27.54 11.93 -2.37
N ARG A 201 26.61 12.65 -3.00
CA ARG A 201 25.94 12.22 -4.22
C ARG A 201 26.68 12.74 -5.44
N GLU A 202 27.12 11.84 -6.29
CA GLU A 202 27.83 12.17 -7.56
C GLU A 202 27.13 11.58 -8.78
N THR A 203 26.04 10.82 -8.55
CA THR A 203 25.28 10.15 -9.62
C THR A 203 23.87 10.67 -9.70
N SER A 204 23.24 10.49 -10.85
CA SER A 204 21.81 10.72 -11.09
C SER A 204 21.13 9.40 -11.47
N GLY A 205 19.83 9.31 -11.26
CA GLY A 205 19.02 8.13 -11.57
C GLY A 205 17.87 7.97 -10.58
N SER A 206 17.30 6.77 -10.55
CA SER A 206 16.26 6.47 -9.54
C SER A 206 16.78 6.58 -8.11
N PRO A 207 15.93 6.90 -7.13
CA PRO A 207 16.32 6.96 -5.71
C PRO A 207 17.09 5.72 -5.27
N ALA A 208 16.59 4.54 -5.61
CA ALA A 208 17.23 3.27 -5.27
C ALA A 208 18.65 3.13 -5.86
N TYR A 209 18.84 3.53 -7.11
CA TYR A 209 20.14 3.50 -7.76
C TYR A 209 21.11 4.50 -7.12
N MET A 210 20.65 5.74 -6.90
CA MET A 210 21.47 6.77 -6.25
C MET A 210 21.90 6.34 -4.85
N MET A 211 20.98 5.83 -4.01
CA MET A 211 21.29 5.34 -2.68
C MET A 211 22.34 4.22 -2.68
N GLN A 212 22.34 3.37 -3.71
CA GLN A 212 23.35 2.30 -3.85
C GLN A 212 24.72 2.84 -4.28
N LYS A 213 24.77 4.00 -4.97
CA LYS A 213 25.97 4.62 -5.53
C LYS A 213 26.51 5.76 -4.67
N ASP A 214 25.72 6.36 -3.81
CA ASP A 214 26.14 7.43 -2.91
C ASP A 214 27.37 7.00 -2.12
N PHE A 215 28.38 7.86 -2.08
CA PHE A 215 29.51 7.67 -1.16
C PHE A 215 29.00 7.92 0.27
N MET A 216 29.20 6.95 1.14
CA MET A 216 28.77 7.00 2.54
C MET A 216 29.98 7.02 3.46
N SER A 217 30.04 8.00 4.36
CA SER A 217 31.02 8.05 5.45
C SER A 217 30.32 7.85 6.79
N PHE A 218 30.79 6.88 7.56
CA PHE A 218 30.24 6.60 8.89
C PHE A 218 30.62 7.73 9.87
N ALA A 219 29.68 8.05 10.76
CA ALA A 219 29.88 8.93 11.89
C ALA A 219 29.23 8.35 13.14
N ASP A 220 29.62 8.81 14.32
CA ASP A 220 28.85 8.51 15.53
C ASP A 220 27.44 9.07 15.38
N VAL A 221 26.44 8.30 15.79
CA VAL A 221 25.03 8.75 15.71
C VAL A 221 24.84 10.10 16.41
N LYS A 222 25.55 10.36 17.53
CA LYS A 222 25.51 11.65 18.24
C LYS A 222 26.18 12.81 17.50
N GLU A 223 27.04 12.53 16.54
CA GLU A 223 27.60 13.59 15.67
C GLU A 223 26.56 14.06 14.66
N VAL A 224 25.77 13.12 14.12
CA VAL A 224 24.70 13.37 13.12
C VAL A 224 23.44 13.90 13.81
N PHE A 225 23.07 13.29 14.95
CA PHE A 225 21.86 13.58 15.70
C PHE A 225 22.16 14.32 17.02
N ASP A 226 21.33 15.31 17.32
CA ASP A 226 21.18 15.90 18.65
C ASP A 226 19.74 15.63 19.12
N GLY A 227 19.55 14.56 19.88
CA GLY A 227 18.22 14.05 20.19
C GLY A 227 17.49 13.58 18.92
N SER A 228 16.39 14.25 18.57
CA SER A 228 15.63 14.01 17.35
C SER A 228 16.06 14.88 16.15
N LYS A 229 17.00 15.80 16.38
CA LYS A 229 17.45 16.78 15.39
C LYS A 229 18.68 16.26 14.64
N ILE A 230 18.59 16.23 13.32
CA ILE A 230 19.69 15.96 12.40
C ILE A 230 20.36 17.28 12.05
N LYS A 231 21.65 17.38 12.32
CA LYS A 231 22.43 18.57 12.03
C LYS A 231 22.60 18.77 10.53
N TYR A 232 22.52 20.02 10.11
CA TYR A 232 22.73 20.40 8.71
C TYR A 232 24.05 19.88 8.15
N ASN A 233 24.00 19.36 6.93
CA ASN A 233 25.15 19.03 6.11
C ASN A 233 24.84 19.30 4.63
N SER A 234 25.67 20.09 3.96
CA SER A 234 25.46 20.50 2.56
C SER A 234 25.54 19.33 1.56
N GLY A 235 26.27 18.27 1.88
CA GLY A 235 26.37 17.05 1.05
C GLY A 235 25.19 16.11 1.26
N GLY A 236 24.58 16.17 2.46
CA GLY A 236 23.49 15.32 2.91
C GLY A 236 23.91 14.34 4.01
N VAL A 237 22.91 13.78 4.61
CA VAL A 237 23.03 12.80 5.73
C VAL A 237 22.30 11.52 5.40
N TYR A 238 22.74 10.42 5.99
CA TYR A 238 21.97 9.19 5.98
C TYR A 238 21.84 8.61 7.39
N PHE A 239 20.80 7.81 7.58
CA PHE A 239 20.67 6.92 8.71
C PHE A 239 19.93 5.63 8.34
N ILE A 240 20.22 4.57 9.08
CA ILE A 240 19.56 3.27 8.91
C ILE A 240 18.85 2.90 10.20
N ILE A 241 17.58 2.57 10.07
CA ILE A 241 16.72 2.09 11.15
C ILE A 241 16.67 0.57 11.09
N ASP A 242 16.93 -0.12 12.21
CA ASP A 242 16.61 -1.54 12.41
C ASP A 242 15.29 -1.63 13.19
N LEU A 243 14.26 -2.15 12.56
CA LEU A 243 12.95 -2.38 13.17
C LEU A 243 12.94 -3.56 14.15
N GLY A 244 14.09 -4.28 14.26
CA GLY A 244 14.28 -5.44 15.15
C GLY A 244 13.74 -6.76 14.58
N ARG A 245 12.77 -6.71 13.72
CA ARG A 245 12.24 -7.82 12.91
C ARG A 245 11.64 -7.28 11.63
N GLU A 246 11.23 -8.17 10.75
CA GLU A 246 10.49 -7.78 9.56
C GLU A 246 9.04 -7.39 9.88
N TYR A 247 8.57 -6.35 9.18
CA TYR A 247 7.18 -5.90 9.13
C TYR A 247 6.77 -5.69 7.68
N ALA A 248 5.51 -5.94 7.39
CA ALA A 248 4.86 -5.55 6.15
C ALA A 248 3.87 -4.41 6.43
N GLY A 249 3.97 -3.27 5.75
CA GLY A 249 3.10 -2.14 6.05
C GLY A 249 3.43 -0.87 5.30
N ASN A 250 2.80 0.21 5.70
CA ASN A 250 2.90 1.51 5.08
C ASN A 250 3.99 2.37 5.72
N LEU A 251 4.75 3.07 4.89
CA LEU A 251 5.70 4.08 5.36
C LEU A 251 4.98 5.17 6.15
N TYR A 252 5.58 5.58 7.26
CA TYR A 252 5.15 6.74 8.03
C TYR A 252 6.34 7.62 8.38
N LEU A 253 6.16 8.93 8.24
CA LEU A 253 7.10 9.93 8.74
C LEU A 253 6.36 11.11 9.42
N ASP A 254 7.01 11.69 10.43
CA ASP A 254 6.67 12.96 11.10
C ASP A 254 7.97 13.72 11.25
N VAL A 255 8.15 14.73 10.41
CA VAL A 255 9.40 15.49 10.30
C VAL A 255 9.12 16.98 10.27
N GLU A 256 10.13 17.78 10.62
CA GLU A 256 10.11 19.24 10.50
C GLU A 256 11.40 19.68 9.83
N CYS A 257 11.28 20.40 8.72
CA CYS A 257 12.41 20.87 7.92
C CYS A 257 11.99 21.96 6.94
N ASP A 258 12.97 22.57 6.27
CA ASP A 258 12.73 23.53 5.21
C ASP A 258 12.15 22.86 3.97
N SER A 259 11.35 23.61 3.20
CA SER A 259 10.80 23.16 1.91
C SER A 259 11.90 22.78 0.92
N GLY A 260 11.69 21.66 0.22
CA GLY A 260 12.61 21.11 -0.77
C GLY A 260 13.69 20.20 -0.17
N THR A 261 13.67 19.94 1.14
CA THR A 261 14.47 18.85 1.71
C THR A 261 13.98 17.52 1.16
N HIS A 262 14.90 16.75 0.59
CA HIS A 262 14.59 15.53 -0.13
C HIS A 262 15.03 14.29 0.64
N PHE A 263 14.12 13.34 0.77
CA PHE A 263 14.31 12.06 1.45
C PHE A 263 14.21 10.93 0.42
N ASP A 264 15.31 10.21 0.17
CA ASP A 264 15.24 8.91 -0.47
C ASP A 264 15.13 7.84 0.61
N ILE A 265 14.13 6.98 0.51
CA ILE A 265 13.76 6.03 1.55
C ILE A 265 13.82 4.62 0.97
N GLY A 266 14.90 3.93 1.28
CA GLY A 266 15.14 2.55 0.90
C GLY A 266 14.62 1.57 1.95
N PHE A 267 14.15 0.41 1.51
CA PHE A 267 13.59 -0.62 2.39
C PHE A 267 14.04 -2.02 1.99
N GLY A 268 14.22 -2.89 2.98
CA GLY A 268 14.64 -4.27 2.72
C GLY A 268 14.80 -5.12 3.98
N GLU A 269 15.01 -6.42 3.76
CA GLU A 269 15.08 -7.44 4.81
C GLU A 269 16.46 -7.55 5.45
N HIS A 270 17.52 -7.18 4.73
CA HIS A 270 18.90 -7.33 5.16
C HIS A 270 19.77 -6.15 4.75
N LEU A 271 20.93 -6.06 5.38
CA LEU A 271 21.98 -5.12 5.01
C LEU A 271 23.05 -5.84 4.18
N ASP A 272 23.54 -5.15 3.17
CA ASP A 272 24.66 -5.55 2.34
C ASP A 272 25.69 -4.42 2.38
N ASP A 273 26.90 -4.70 2.82
CA ASP A 273 27.96 -3.70 3.03
C ASP A 273 27.48 -2.48 3.84
N MET A 274 26.80 -2.75 4.97
CA MET A 274 26.27 -1.74 5.90
C MET A 274 25.25 -0.77 5.28
N ARG A 275 24.59 -1.12 4.18
CA ARG A 275 23.48 -0.38 3.59
C ARG A 275 22.32 -1.30 3.22
N VAL A 276 21.14 -0.75 3.10
CA VAL A 276 20.00 -1.49 2.54
C VAL A 276 20.25 -1.71 1.06
N ARG A 277 20.00 -2.93 0.59
CA ARG A 277 20.15 -3.29 -0.82
C ARG A 277 18.98 -2.74 -1.64
N THR A 278 19.05 -1.45 -1.94
CA THR A 278 17.96 -0.70 -2.59
C THR A 278 17.84 -0.97 -4.08
N TYR A 279 18.96 -1.29 -4.76
CA TYR A 279 18.98 -1.53 -6.20
C TYR A 279 19.64 -2.87 -6.54
N THR A 280 18.90 -3.75 -7.21
CA THR A 280 19.41 -5.06 -7.64
C THR A 280 18.63 -5.63 -8.82
N GLY A 281 19.31 -6.04 -9.90
CA GLY A 281 18.69 -6.68 -11.06
C GLY A 281 17.57 -5.84 -11.71
N GLY A 282 17.73 -4.51 -11.74
CA GLY A 282 16.72 -3.58 -12.27
C GLY A 282 15.53 -3.33 -11.32
N ARG A 283 15.53 -3.87 -10.11
CA ARG A 283 14.53 -3.59 -9.06
C ARG A 283 14.97 -2.38 -8.24
N CYS A 284 14.00 -1.54 -7.85
CA CYS A 284 14.21 -0.27 -7.16
C CYS A 284 13.44 -0.24 -5.83
N PHE A 285 14.05 -0.77 -4.75
CA PHE A 285 13.44 -0.82 -3.42
C PHE A 285 13.62 0.50 -2.66
N ALA A 286 13.18 1.59 -3.26
CA ALA A 286 13.14 2.90 -2.64
C ALA A 286 12.00 3.74 -3.20
N VAL A 287 11.59 4.73 -2.42
CA VAL A 287 10.65 5.79 -2.78
C VAL A 287 11.26 7.14 -2.41
N SER A 288 10.70 8.23 -2.89
CA SER A 288 11.15 9.56 -2.46
C SER A 288 10.03 10.40 -1.87
N TYR A 289 10.44 11.30 -0.97
CA TYR A 289 9.60 12.31 -0.35
C TYR A 289 10.31 13.66 -0.37
N THR A 290 9.67 14.68 -0.93
CA THR A 290 10.14 16.06 -0.88
C THR A 290 9.26 16.88 0.05
N SER A 291 9.88 17.57 1.01
CA SER A 291 9.17 18.32 2.06
C SER A 291 8.58 19.65 1.56
N LYS A 292 7.49 20.06 2.20
CA LYS A 292 7.10 21.47 2.33
C LYS A 292 7.78 22.10 3.53
N ASP A 293 7.54 23.38 3.78
CA ASP A 293 8.09 24.07 4.96
C ASP A 293 7.41 23.64 6.26
N GLY A 294 8.20 23.52 7.33
CA GLY A 294 7.74 23.23 8.68
C GLY A 294 7.42 21.76 8.97
N ARG A 295 6.65 21.53 10.05
CA ARG A 295 6.29 20.19 10.50
C ARG A 295 5.22 19.56 9.62
N GLN A 296 5.44 18.30 9.25
CA GLN A 296 4.58 17.55 8.36
C GLN A 296 4.55 16.06 8.68
N GLN A 297 3.38 15.46 8.49
CA GLN A 297 3.17 14.02 8.63
C GLN A 297 2.76 13.42 7.29
N TYR A 298 3.25 12.23 7.00
CA TYR A 298 2.91 11.50 5.78
C TYR A 298 2.73 10.01 6.06
N THR A 299 1.74 9.42 5.40
CA THR A 299 1.52 7.96 5.35
C THR A 299 1.43 7.54 3.89
N GLY A 300 2.33 6.66 3.47
CA GLY A 300 2.35 6.13 2.10
C GLY A 300 1.30 5.03 1.91
N CYS A 301 0.04 5.41 1.64
CA CYS A 301 -1.09 4.46 1.60
C CYS A 301 -1.07 3.50 0.40
N PHE A 302 -0.41 3.86 -0.71
CA PHE A 302 -0.48 3.12 -1.98
C PHE A 302 0.56 2.02 -2.16
N LYS A 303 1.54 1.91 -1.26
CA LYS A 303 2.56 0.85 -1.32
C LYS A 303 2.82 0.29 0.06
N ARG A 304 2.83 -1.03 0.13
CA ARG A 304 3.22 -1.77 1.31
C ARG A 304 4.69 -2.18 1.18
N PHE A 305 5.48 -1.92 2.21
CA PHE A 305 6.88 -2.31 2.29
C PHE A 305 7.01 -3.55 3.18
N GLY A 306 7.70 -4.58 2.68
CA GLY A 306 8.25 -5.63 3.51
C GLY A 306 9.66 -5.24 3.90
N ALA A 307 9.93 -5.02 5.20
CA ALA A 307 11.25 -4.56 5.62
C ALA A 307 11.55 -4.85 7.09
N ARG A 308 12.79 -5.20 7.35
CA ARG A 308 13.43 -5.06 8.66
C ARG A 308 14.23 -3.77 8.76
N TYR A 309 14.82 -3.31 7.65
CA TYR A 309 15.67 -2.13 7.63
C TYR A 309 15.10 -1.05 6.72
N LEU A 310 15.14 0.18 7.21
CA LEU A 310 14.87 1.37 6.43
C LEU A 310 16.17 2.19 6.37
N GLN A 311 16.59 2.56 5.17
CA GLN A 311 17.66 3.53 4.96
C GLN A 311 17.06 4.83 4.48
N VAL A 312 17.44 5.93 5.10
CA VAL A 312 16.97 7.27 4.73
C VAL A 312 18.19 8.10 4.36
N ASN A 313 18.24 8.55 3.11
CA ASN A 313 19.22 9.51 2.62
C ASN A 313 18.54 10.88 2.49
N ILE A 314 19.05 11.89 3.18
CA ILE A 314 18.50 13.25 3.17
C ILE A 314 19.47 14.15 2.42
N THR A 315 18.96 14.83 1.39
CA THR A 315 19.72 15.81 0.58
C THR A 315 18.92 17.11 0.43
N GLY A 316 19.53 18.13 -0.16
CA GLY A 316 18.84 19.43 -0.36
C GLY A 316 18.50 20.15 0.94
N MET A 317 19.16 19.82 2.03
CA MET A 317 18.99 20.48 3.33
C MET A 317 19.36 21.96 3.22
N LYS A 318 18.58 22.83 3.84
CA LYS A 318 18.86 24.27 4.01
C LYS A 318 19.14 24.63 5.48
N GLY A 319 18.69 23.79 6.40
CA GLY A 319 18.87 23.86 7.83
C GLY A 319 18.83 22.45 8.44
N ASP A 320 18.72 22.41 9.75
CA ASP A 320 18.56 21.15 10.49
C ASP A 320 17.22 20.48 10.19
N VAL A 321 17.16 19.16 10.31
CA VAL A 321 15.94 18.37 10.14
C VAL A 321 15.57 17.74 11.47
N THR A 322 14.35 17.93 11.96
CA THR A 322 13.85 17.22 13.14
C THR A 322 13.03 16.01 12.71
N VAL A 323 13.38 14.83 13.20
CA VAL A 323 12.65 13.58 12.97
C VAL A 323 11.92 13.20 14.25
N TYR A 324 10.62 13.44 14.31
CA TYR A 324 9.78 13.07 15.45
C TYR A 324 9.45 11.57 15.43
N LYS A 325 9.06 11.06 14.25
CA LYS A 325 8.74 9.64 14.03
C LYS A 325 9.09 9.25 12.60
N PHE A 326 9.64 8.07 12.44
CA PHE A 326 9.95 7.47 11.13
C PHE A 326 9.88 5.96 11.24
N GLY A 327 9.11 5.31 10.36
CA GLY A 327 8.97 3.86 10.45
C GLY A 327 7.88 3.28 9.55
N ILE A 328 7.40 2.11 9.94
CA ILE A 328 6.33 1.39 9.25
C ILE A 328 5.12 1.25 10.17
N ILE A 329 3.93 1.52 9.64
CA ILE A 329 2.66 1.12 10.23
C ILE A 329 2.31 -0.24 9.63
N PRO A 330 2.42 -1.34 10.39
CA PRO A 330 2.08 -2.67 9.89
C PRO A 330 0.64 -2.75 9.40
N THR A 331 0.43 -3.52 8.34
CA THR A 331 -0.89 -3.84 7.81
C THR A 331 -1.00 -5.35 7.72
N ASP A 332 -1.80 -5.93 8.61
CA ASP A 332 -1.90 -7.38 8.77
C ASP A 332 -3.29 -7.89 8.39
N TYR A 333 -3.39 -9.09 7.83
CA TYR A 333 -4.65 -9.80 7.72
C TYR A 333 -5.11 -10.23 9.12
N PRO A 334 -6.33 -9.85 9.57
CA PRO A 334 -6.81 -10.19 10.90
C PRO A 334 -7.22 -11.65 10.98
N THR A 335 -6.44 -12.46 11.69
CA THR A 335 -6.78 -13.85 12.03
C THR A 335 -7.59 -13.90 13.31
N ASP A 336 -8.72 -14.64 13.33
CA ASP A 336 -9.58 -14.76 14.53
C ASP A 336 -8.92 -15.60 15.62
N LYS A 337 -8.09 -16.55 15.22
CA LYS A 337 -7.42 -17.51 16.11
C LYS A 337 -5.97 -17.68 15.71
N THR A 338 -5.15 -18.04 16.68
CA THR A 338 -3.78 -18.53 16.45
C THR A 338 -3.61 -19.77 17.32
N ALA A 339 -3.23 -20.88 16.71
CA ALA A 339 -2.98 -22.12 17.43
C ALA A 339 -1.84 -21.92 18.42
N ARG A 340 -2.01 -22.46 19.61
CA ARG A 340 -0.98 -22.49 20.63
C ARG A 340 -0.19 -23.78 20.51
N PHE A 341 1.13 -23.65 20.53
CA PHE A 341 2.07 -24.77 20.50
C PHE A 341 3.18 -24.52 21.53
N GLU A 342 3.40 -25.52 22.36
CA GLU A 342 4.43 -25.53 23.39
C GLU A 342 5.04 -26.95 23.43
N SER A 343 6.29 -27.07 23.01
CA SER A 343 7.00 -28.35 23.00
C SER A 343 7.81 -28.60 24.29
N GLY A 344 7.98 -27.58 25.13
CA GLY A 344 8.93 -27.57 26.24
C GLY A 344 10.40 -27.43 25.84
N ASN A 345 10.68 -27.33 24.55
CA ASN A 345 12.01 -27.06 24.01
C ASN A 345 12.07 -25.65 23.43
N TYR A 346 12.91 -24.79 24.01
CA TYR A 346 13.06 -23.38 23.61
C TYR A 346 13.28 -23.18 22.10
N LEU A 347 14.16 -24.01 21.49
CA LEU A 347 14.48 -23.86 20.08
C LEU A 347 13.29 -24.20 19.19
N ILE A 348 12.57 -25.28 19.48
CA ILE A 348 11.39 -25.71 18.73
C ILE A 348 10.28 -24.64 18.85
N ASP A 349 10.03 -24.17 20.07
CA ASP A 349 9.03 -23.13 20.33
C ASP A 349 9.37 -21.81 19.60
N LYS A 350 10.66 -21.46 19.55
CA LYS A 350 11.13 -20.29 18.80
C LYS A 350 10.97 -20.45 17.28
N ILE A 351 11.28 -21.63 16.74
CA ILE A 351 11.07 -21.96 15.32
C ILE A 351 9.58 -21.82 14.98
N TYR A 352 8.69 -22.41 15.79
CA TYR A 352 7.26 -22.30 15.58
C TYR A 352 6.76 -20.84 15.57
N LYS A 353 7.16 -20.04 16.56
CA LYS A 353 6.80 -18.61 16.64
C LYS A 353 7.28 -17.83 15.42
N ASN A 354 8.49 -18.09 14.95
CA ASN A 354 9.03 -17.44 13.76
C ASN A 354 8.27 -17.85 12.49
N SER A 355 7.94 -19.14 12.34
CA SER A 355 7.17 -19.65 11.21
C SER A 355 5.77 -19.04 11.15
N ILE A 356 5.08 -18.94 12.30
CA ILE A 356 3.78 -18.24 12.40
C ILE A 356 3.89 -16.77 11.99
N ASN A 357 4.95 -16.08 12.44
CA ASN A 357 5.17 -14.68 12.05
C ASN A 357 5.44 -14.55 10.55
N THR A 358 6.27 -15.42 9.97
CA THR A 358 6.56 -15.44 8.52
C THR A 358 5.27 -15.67 7.73
N LEU A 359 4.43 -16.64 8.14
CA LEU A 359 3.16 -16.88 7.46
C LEU A 359 2.25 -15.64 7.48
N ARG A 360 2.16 -14.92 8.63
CA ARG A 360 1.38 -13.67 8.70
C ARG A 360 1.89 -12.59 7.78
N LEU A 361 3.20 -12.43 7.66
CA LEU A 361 3.83 -11.47 6.74
C LEU A 361 3.55 -11.78 5.26
N CYS A 362 3.11 -12.99 4.95
CA CYS A 362 2.72 -13.45 3.62
C CYS A 362 1.19 -13.59 3.46
N MET A 363 0.40 -12.96 4.34
CA MET A 363 -1.07 -12.97 4.30
C MET A 363 -1.60 -11.54 4.30
N HIS A 364 -2.15 -11.09 3.17
CA HIS A 364 -2.79 -9.78 3.05
C HIS A 364 -4.16 -9.89 2.36
N GLU A 365 -4.32 -9.54 1.09
CA GLU A 365 -5.53 -9.80 0.33
C GLU A 365 -5.63 -11.25 -0.14
N HIS A 366 -4.50 -11.89 -0.32
CA HIS A 366 -4.26 -13.29 -0.68
C HIS A 366 -2.94 -13.76 -0.05
N TYR A 367 -2.59 -15.01 -0.22
CA TYR A 367 -1.23 -15.46 0.11
C TYR A 367 -0.20 -14.84 -0.82
N GLU A 368 0.99 -14.59 -0.31
CA GLU A 368 2.11 -13.98 -1.03
C GLU A 368 3.37 -14.84 -0.84
N ASP A 369 4.19 -14.95 -1.87
CA ASP A 369 5.47 -15.67 -1.80
C ASP A 369 6.40 -15.05 -0.75
N CYS A 370 6.49 -13.73 -0.73
CA CYS A 370 7.29 -12.96 0.22
C CYS A 370 6.74 -11.54 0.39
N PRO A 371 6.99 -10.88 1.54
CA PRO A 371 6.47 -9.53 1.79
C PRO A 371 7.28 -8.41 1.13
N TRP A 372 8.52 -8.67 0.68
CA TRP A 372 9.44 -7.64 0.21
C TRP A 372 9.49 -7.49 -1.32
N ARG A 373 9.97 -8.54 -2.04
CA ARG A 373 10.38 -8.39 -3.45
C ARG A 373 9.26 -8.54 -4.46
N GLU A 374 8.24 -9.36 -4.17
CA GLU A 374 7.27 -9.82 -5.17
C GLU A 374 5.82 -9.63 -4.72
N GLN A 375 5.45 -10.04 -3.51
CA GLN A 375 4.08 -9.93 -2.96
C GLN A 375 3.03 -10.63 -3.85
N SER A 376 3.41 -11.68 -4.55
CA SER A 376 2.61 -12.33 -5.58
C SER A 376 2.00 -13.63 -5.08
N LEU A 377 0.78 -13.93 -5.54
CA LEU A 377 0.09 -15.18 -5.27
C LEU A 377 0.55 -16.24 -6.29
N TYR A 378 1.48 -17.10 -5.88
CA TYR A 378 1.92 -18.26 -6.66
C TYR A 378 1.28 -19.54 -6.13
N ALA A 379 0.83 -20.43 -7.03
CA ALA A 379 0.10 -21.64 -6.63
C ALA A 379 0.94 -22.60 -5.77
N PHE A 380 2.22 -22.78 -6.11
CA PHE A 380 3.11 -23.69 -5.37
C PHE A 380 3.43 -23.17 -3.96
N ASP A 381 3.79 -21.88 -3.84
CA ASP A 381 4.07 -21.22 -2.55
C ASP A 381 2.83 -21.23 -1.66
N SER A 382 1.68 -20.91 -2.24
CA SER A 382 0.41 -20.85 -1.51
C SER A 382 -0.06 -22.21 -1.01
N LEU A 383 0.22 -23.32 -1.71
CA LEU A 383 -0.13 -24.65 -1.23
C LEU A 383 0.45 -24.92 0.16
N VAL A 384 1.76 -24.67 0.34
CA VAL A 384 2.44 -24.88 1.62
C VAL A 384 1.91 -23.91 2.68
N GLN A 385 1.68 -22.65 2.30
CA GLN A 385 1.13 -21.63 3.20
C GLN A 385 -0.30 -21.96 3.65
N MET A 386 -1.16 -22.44 2.75
CA MET A 386 -2.52 -22.89 3.08
C MET A 386 -2.51 -24.04 4.07
N LEU A 387 -1.69 -25.07 3.84
CA LEU A 387 -1.56 -26.21 4.74
C LEU A 387 -1.09 -25.76 6.14
N CYS A 388 -0.07 -24.92 6.21
CA CYS A 388 0.38 -24.34 7.48
C CYS A 388 -0.72 -23.46 8.12
N GLY A 389 -1.43 -22.66 7.32
CA GLY A 389 -2.49 -21.75 7.75
C GLY A 389 -3.70 -22.46 8.35
N TYR A 390 -4.05 -23.65 7.83
CA TYR A 390 -5.12 -24.45 8.40
C TYR A 390 -4.84 -24.86 9.85
N TYR A 391 -3.60 -25.28 10.14
CA TYR A 391 -3.19 -25.62 11.51
C TYR A 391 -2.94 -24.38 12.37
N ALA A 392 -2.39 -23.30 11.79
CA ALA A 392 -2.01 -22.13 12.54
C ALA A 392 -3.20 -21.22 12.91
N PHE A 393 -4.12 -21.01 11.95
CA PHE A 393 -5.17 -19.99 12.04
C PHE A 393 -6.58 -20.50 11.77
N GLY A 394 -6.74 -21.61 11.04
CA GLY A 394 -8.05 -22.10 10.60
C GLY A 394 -8.73 -21.20 9.57
N GLU A 395 -7.98 -20.40 8.81
CA GLU A 395 -8.49 -19.41 7.84
C GLU A 395 -8.80 -20.06 6.47
N TYR A 396 -9.73 -21.01 6.46
CA TYR A 396 -10.14 -21.74 5.24
C TYR A 396 -10.78 -20.83 4.19
N LYS A 397 -11.49 -19.80 4.61
CA LYS A 397 -12.11 -18.84 3.67
C LYS A 397 -11.06 -18.05 2.91
N PHE A 398 -10.00 -17.62 3.58
CA PHE A 398 -8.88 -16.92 2.97
C PHE A 398 -8.16 -17.79 1.93
N ALA A 399 -7.90 -19.06 2.26
CA ALA A 399 -7.33 -20.03 1.35
C ALA A 399 -8.21 -20.27 0.12
N ARG A 400 -9.53 -20.46 0.33
CA ARG A 400 -10.50 -20.63 -0.76
C ARG A 400 -10.50 -19.47 -1.75
N GLU A 401 -10.46 -18.22 -1.26
CA GLU A 401 -10.47 -17.04 -2.14
C GLU A 401 -9.14 -16.90 -2.89
N SER A 402 -8.02 -17.25 -2.29
CA SER A 402 -6.72 -17.34 -2.99
C SER A 402 -6.76 -18.40 -4.10
N LEU A 403 -7.35 -19.57 -3.84
CA LEU A 403 -7.56 -20.62 -4.86
C LEU A 403 -8.50 -20.13 -5.98
N ARG A 404 -9.54 -19.35 -5.65
CA ARG A 404 -10.45 -18.76 -6.63
C ARG A 404 -9.72 -17.80 -7.58
N LEU A 405 -8.87 -16.92 -7.03
CA LEU A 405 -8.05 -16.00 -7.84
C LEU A 405 -7.13 -16.77 -8.80
N LEU A 406 -6.53 -17.87 -8.34
CA LEU A 406 -5.72 -18.74 -9.20
C LEU A 406 -6.57 -19.40 -10.29
N ALA A 407 -7.77 -19.91 -9.96
CA ALA A 407 -8.70 -20.48 -10.93
C ALA A 407 -9.14 -19.48 -12.01
N ASP A 408 -9.41 -18.21 -11.60
CA ASP A 408 -9.77 -17.11 -12.51
C ASP A 408 -8.62 -16.80 -13.51
N SER A 409 -7.39 -17.27 -13.26
CA SER A 409 -6.22 -17.12 -14.15
C SER A 409 -6.09 -18.18 -15.23
N GLN A 410 -7.03 -19.15 -15.33
CA GLN A 410 -6.93 -20.28 -16.24
C GLN A 410 -6.84 -19.83 -17.71
N THR A 411 -5.87 -20.40 -18.42
CA THR A 411 -5.63 -20.18 -19.84
C THR A 411 -6.46 -21.14 -20.71
N SER A 412 -6.53 -20.89 -22.01
CA SER A 412 -7.35 -21.69 -22.93
C SER A 412 -6.90 -23.14 -23.07
N ASP A 413 -5.66 -23.47 -22.71
CA ASP A 413 -5.13 -24.85 -22.68
C ASP A 413 -5.40 -25.57 -21.34
N GLY A 414 -6.10 -24.91 -20.41
CA GLY A 414 -6.50 -25.47 -19.13
C GLY A 414 -5.47 -25.32 -18.01
N LEU A 415 -4.27 -24.80 -18.28
CA LEU A 415 -3.29 -24.49 -17.26
C LEU A 415 -3.61 -23.18 -16.53
N LEU A 416 -3.09 -23.01 -15.32
CA LEU A 416 -3.16 -21.75 -14.59
C LEU A 416 -1.94 -20.89 -14.91
N ARG A 417 -2.12 -19.57 -14.95
CA ARG A 417 -1.00 -18.64 -14.95
C ARG A 417 -0.17 -18.85 -13.68
N ILE A 418 1.12 -18.54 -13.75
CA ILE A 418 2.04 -18.75 -12.62
C ILE A 418 1.62 -17.98 -11.35
N CYS A 419 0.98 -16.83 -11.51
CA CYS A 419 0.48 -15.98 -10.42
C CYS A 419 -0.85 -15.32 -10.77
N ALA A 420 -1.56 -14.83 -9.73
CA ALA A 420 -2.87 -14.18 -9.85
C ALA A 420 -3.04 -13.07 -8.77
N PRO A 421 -3.83 -11.99 -9.07
CA PRO A 421 -4.28 -11.61 -10.40
C PRO A 421 -3.12 -10.99 -11.20
N ALA A 422 -2.90 -11.45 -12.41
CA ALA A 422 -1.81 -10.98 -13.26
C ALA A 422 -2.13 -11.14 -14.74
N ASP A 423 -1.62 -10.22 -15.57
CA ASP A 423 -1.62 -10.38 -17.02
C ASP A 423 -0.23 -10.81 -17.51
N PHE A 424 0.25 -11.93 -16.97
CA PHE A 424 1.51 -12.55 -17.34
C PHE A 424 1.24 -13.97 -17.81
N ILE A 425 1.26 -14.16 -19.15
CA ILE A 425 0.92 -15.42 -19.78
C ILE A 425 2.13 -16.37 -19.68
N PHE A 426 2.42 -16.83 -18.49
CA PHE A 426 3.42 -17.86 -18.25
C PHE A 426 2.82 -18.93 -17.36
N THR A 427 2.96 -20.18 -17.77
CA THR A 427 2.39 -21.34 -17.08
C THR A 427 3.50 -22.33 -16.71
N ILE A 428 3.39 -22.89 -15.50
CA ILE A 428 4.23 -24.01 -15.05
C ILE A 428 3.30 -25.16 -14.70
N PRO A 429 3.33 -26.30 -15.45
CA PRO A 429 2.40 -27.40 -15.23
C PRO A 429 2.37 -27.92 -13.79
N SER A 430 3.52 -28.01 -13.11
CA SER A 430 3.57 -28.42 -11.71
C SER A 430 2.83 -27.43 -10.78
N PHE A 431 2.83 -26.12 -11.06
CA PHE A 431 2.07 -25.14 -10.29
C PHE A 431 0.55 -25.32 -10.48
N SER A 432 0.11 -25.59 -11.71
CA SER A 432 -1.29 -25.90 -12.00
C SER A 432 -1.76 -27.19 -11.30
N LEU A 433 -0.90 -28.21 -11.23
CA LEU A 433 -1.19 -29.44 -10.49
C LEU A 433 -1.26 -29.21 -8.98
N CYS A 434 -0.46 -28.31 -8.42
CA CYS A 434 -0.52 -27.95 -7.01
C CYS A 434 -1.85 -27.29 -6.60
N TRP A 435 -2.54 -26.63 -7.53
CA TRP A 435 -3.86 -26.06 -7.27
C TRP A 435 -4.94 -27.12 -7.03
N VAL A 436 -4.79 -28.31 -7.61
CA VAL A 436 -5.76 -29.43 -7.48
C VAL A 436 -5.64 -30.14 -6.13
N ILE A 437 -4.46 -30.11 -5.50
CA ILE A 437 -4.19 -30.74 -4.19
C ILE A 437 -4.79 -29.96 -3.04
#